data_1b1878c6e89e9bb43731763c20989639
#
_entry.id   1b1878c6e89e9bb43731763c20989639
#
_cell.length_a   1.000
_cell.length_b   1.000
_cell.length_c   1.000
_cell.angle_alpha   90.00
_cell.angle_beta   90.00
_cell.angle_gamma   90.00
#
_symmetry.space_group_name_H-M   'P 1'
#
loop_
_entity.id
_entity.type
_entity.pdbx_description
1 polymer ?
#
loop_
_entity_poly.entity_id
_entity_poly.type
_entity_poly.pdbx_seq_one_letter_code
_entity_poly.pdbx_strand_id
1 'polypeptide(L)'
;MSNEQGQQLGIDMANNFMLMTLFSIVADMAEDPDAFRSDVKKALLDLVEDYELKGVPSTTAGEARETAKRIISAILASAKPIKQ
;
A
#
# COMPACT_ATOMS: atom_id res chain seq x y z
N MET A 1 -26.42 -9.37 8.22
CA MET A 1 -25.19 -8.89 7.65
C MET A 1 -25.39 -7.57 6.96
N SER A 2 -24.49 -6.68 7.20
CA SER A 2 -24.63 -5.33 6.70
C SER A 2 -24.14 -5.19 5.27
N ASN A 3 -24.94 -4.53 4.43
CA ASN A 3 -24.50 -4.18 3.08
C ASN A 3 -23.31 -3.24 3.12
N GLU A 4 -23.20 -2.47 4.19
CA GLU A 4 -22.09 -1.55 4.36
C GLU A 4 -20.77 -2.28 4.45
N GLN A 5 -20.76 -3.42 5.13
CA GLN A 5 -19.54 -4.21 5.25
C GLN A 5 -19.08 -4.73 3.90
N GLY A 6 -20.03 -5.24 3.09
CA GLY A 6 -19.70 -5.69 1.75
C GLY A 6 -19.24 -4.55 0.87
N GLN A 7 -19.87 -3.39 0.99
CA GLN A 7 -19.46 -2.21 0.23
C GLN A 7 -18.05 -1.78 0.61
N GLN A 8 -17.73 -1.79 1.90
CA GLN A 8 -16.41 -1.38 2.36
C GLN A 8 -15.34 -2.34 1.83
N LEU A 9 -15.62 -3.64 1.87
CA LEU A 9 -14.69 -4.62 1.34
C LEU A 9 -14.46 -4.41 -0.15
N GLY A 10 -15.55 -4.11 -0.89
CA GLY A 10 -15.43 -3.84 -2.32
C GLY A 10 -14.61 -2.61 -2.63
N ILE A 11 -14.81 -1.54 -1.85
CA ILE A 11 -14.03 -0.32 -2.01
C ILE A 11 -12.56 -0.60 -1.77
N ASP A 12 -12.26 -1.34 -0.71
CA ASP A 12 -10.88 -1.66 -0.38
C ASP A 12 -10.24 -2.51 -1.47
N MET A 13 -10.97 -3.49 -1.99
CA MET A 13 -10.49 -4.32 -3.09
C MET A 13 -10.17 -3.49 -4.32
N ALA A 14 -11.10 -2.60 -4.69
CA ALA A 14 -10.92 -1.78 -5.86
C ALA A 14 -9.70 -0.88 -5.71
N ASN A 15 -9.57 -0.25 -4.55
CA ASN A 15 -8.42 0.61 -4.29
C ASN A 15 -7.12 -0.16 -4.36
N ASN A 16 -7.08 -1.34 -3.77
CA ASN A 16 -5.85 -2.15 -3.78
C ASN A 16 -5.49 -2.59 -5.18
N PHE A 17 -6.48 -3.05 -5.96
CA PHE A 17 -6.22 -3.48 -7.33
C PHE A 17 -5.73 -2.33 -8.20
N MET A 18 -6.34 -1.16 -8.04
CA MET A 18 -5.92 0.02 -8.80
C MET A 18 -4.50 0.42 -8.44
N LEU A 19 -4.17 0.41 -7.16
CA LEU A 19 -2.82 0.76 -6.72
C LEU A 19 -1.79 -0.23 -7.23
N MET A 20 -2.10 -1.52 -7.17
CA MET A 20 -1.19 -2.54 -7.68
C MET A 20 -0.95 -2.36 -9.17
N THR A 21 -2.02 -2.12 -9.91
CA THR A 21 -1.93 -1.97 -11.35
C THR A 21 -1.14 -0.72 -11.73
N LEU A 22 -1.46 0.41 -11.10
CA LEU A 22 -0.74 1.65 -11.36
C LEU A 22 0.73 1.52 -11.03
N PHE A 23 1.02 0.91 -9.88
CA PHE A 23 2.41 0.73 -9.48
C PHE A 23 3.16 -0.14 -10.47
N SER A 24 2.52 -1.21 -10.95
CA SER A 24 3.14 -2.10 -11.92
C SER A 24 3.44 -1.38 -13.24
N ILE A 25 2.51 -0.55 -13.69
CA ILE A 25 2.69 0.21 -14.92
C ILE A 25 3.89 1.15 -14.78
N VAL A 26 3.94 1.90 -13.69
CA VAL A 26 5.02 2.85 -13.47
C VAL A 26 6.36 2.14 -13.32
N ALA A 27 6.37 1.04 -12.58
CA ALA A 27 7.60 0.27 -12.39
C ALA A 27 8.14 -0.26 -13.70
N ASP A 28 7.23 -0.73 -14.58
CA ASP A 28 7.65 -1.26 -15.88
C ASP A 28 8.27 -0.18 -16.78
N MET A 29 7.96 1.09 -16.51
CA MET A 29 8.53 2.19 -17.26
C MET A 29 9.89 2.62 -16.73
N ALA A 30 10.29 2.15 -15.58
CA ALA A 30 11.58 2.50 -14.99
C ALA A 30 12.71 1.73 -15.67
N GLU A 31 13.91 2.31 -15.68
CA GLU A 31 15.08 1.64 -16.24
C GLU A 31 15.41 0.37 -15.48
N ASP A 32 15.26 0.42 -14.16
CA ASP A 32 15.50 -0.73 -13.30
C ASP A 32 14.27 -0.95 -12.44
N PRO A 33 13.31 -1.75 -12.90
CA PRO A 33 12.06 -1.94 -12.15
C PRO A 33 12.26 -2.47 -10.74
N ASP A 34 13.22 -3.34 -10.53
CA ASP A 34 13.44 -3.89 -9.19
C ASP A 34 13.96 -2.84 -8.23
N ALA A 35 14.90 -2.01 -8.68
CA ALA A 35 15.41 -0.92 -7.86
C ALA A 35 14.30 0.09 -7.59
N PHE A 36 13.48 0.38 -8.60
CA PHE A 36 12.35 1.30 -8.44
C PHE A 36 11.39 0.79 -7.37
N ARG A 37 11.02 -0.49 -7.42
CA ARG A 37 10.10 -1.08 -6.45
C ARG A 37 10.66 -1.00 -5.04
N SER A 38 11.94 -1.29 -4.90
CA SER A 38 12.60 -1.25 -3.60
C SER A 38 12.63 0.17 -3.04
N ASP A 39 12.95 1.14 -3.88
CA ASP A 39 13.02 2.54 -3.47
C ASP A 39 11.65 3.07 -3.07
N VAL A 40 10.61 2.73 -3.84
CA VAL A 40 9.25 3.16 -3.53
C VAL A 40 8.77 2.54 -2.23
N LYS A 41 9.05 1.26 -2.03
CA LYS A 41 8.66 0.59 -0.80
C LYS A 41 9.28 1.29 0.41
N LYS A 42 10.57 1.56 0.33
CA LYS A 42 11.26 2.24 1.43
C LYS A 42 10.67 3.61 1.69
N ALA A 43 10.43 4.37 0.63
CA ALA A 43 9.86 5.71 0.77
C ALA A 43 8.48 5.67 1.42
N LEU A 44 7.64 4.72 1.02
CA LEU A 44 6.31 4.60 1.58
C LEU A 44 6.35 4.18 3.05
N LEU A 45 7.21 3.24 3.39
CA LEU A 45 7.33 2.80 4.78
C LEU A 45 7.85 3.94 5.66
N ASP A 46 8.78 4.73 5.15
CA ASP A 46 9.27 5.90 5.88
C ASP A 46 8.17 6.93 6.09
N LEU A 47 7.31 7.14 5.08
CA LEU A 47 6.18 8.05 5.22
C LEU A 47 5.23 7.60 6.31
N VAL A 48 4.95 6.32 6.39
CA VAL A 48 4.08 5.78 7.43
C VAL A 48 4.70 6.03 8.81
N GLU A 49 6.00 5.78 8.92
CA GLU A 49 6.70 5.93 10.18
C GLU A 49 6.68 7.38 10.66
N ASP A 50 6.85 8.32 9.72
CA ASP A 50 6.95 9.73 10.05
C ASP A 50 5.60 10.44 10.15
N TYR A 51 4.53 9.78 9.71
CA TYR A 51 3.22 10.39 9.70
C TYR A 51 2.71 10.64 11.13
N GLU A 52 2.31 11.87 11.39
CA GLU A 52 1.86 12.25 12.72
C GLU A 52 0.38 11.98 12.88
N LEU A 53 0.04 11.14 13.86
CA LEU A 53 -1.35 10.79 14.14
C LEU A 53 -1.81 11.56 15.38
N LYS A 54 -2.24 12.80 15.17
CA LYS A 54 -2.65 13.67 16.27
C LYS A 54 -3.95 13.21 16.89
N GLY A 55 -4.02 13.30 18.22
CA GLY A 55 -5.25 12.95 18.93
C GLY A 55 -5.52 11.47 19.01
N VAL A 56 -4.56 10.65 18.60
CA VAL A 56 -4.70 9.19 18.61
C VAL A 56 -3.82 8.61 19.71
N PRO A 57 -4.36 7.72 20.56
CA PRO A 57 -3.53 7.08 21.58
C PRO A 57 -2.35 6.35 20.94
N SER A 58 -1.23 6.31 21.64
CA SER A 58 -0.01 5.73 21.08
C SER A 58 -0.17 4.27 20.70
N THR A 59 -0.96 3.51 21.46
CA THR A 59 -1.24 2.11 21.14
C THR A 59 -1.96 1.99 19.81
N THR A 60 -3.00 2.80 19.62
CA THR A 60 -3.78 2.80 18.40
C THR A 60 -2.93 3.27 17.23
N ALA A 61 -2.11 4.29 17.44
CA ALA A 61 -1.22 4.79 16.39
C ALA A 61 -0.23 3.71 15.96
N GLY A 62 0.30 2.96 16.93
CA GLY A 62 1.21 1.86 16.62
C GLY A 62 0.56 0.78 15.77
N GLU A 63 -0.67 0.40 16.14
CA GLU A 63 -1.41 -0.59 15.36
C GLU A 63 -1.71 -0.09 13.95
N ALA A 64 -2.06 1.19 13.84
CA ALA A 64 -2.35 1.77 12.53
C ALA A 64 -1.11 1.73 11.63
N ARG A 65 0.04 2.07 12.19
CA ARG A 65 1.29 2.06 11.42
C ARG A 65 1.66 0.65 11.00
N GLU A 66 1.54 -0.32 11.90
CA GLU A 66 1.85 -1.71 11.57
C GLU A 66 0.92 -2.23 10.48
N THR A 67 -0.37 -1.92 10.58
CA THR A 67 -1.34 -2.33 9.58
C THR A 67 -1.01 -1.70 8.23
N ALA A 68 -0.71 -0.40 8.22
CA ALA A 68 -0.38 0.30 6.98
C ALA A 68 0.86 -0.29 6.33
N LYS A 69 1.90 -0.56 7.11
CA LYS A 69 3.13 -1.16 6.58
C LYS A 69 2.86 -2.54 5.98
N ARG A 70 2.04 -3.33 6.66
CA ARG A 70 1.70 -4.66 6.17
C ARG A 70 0.95 -4.59 4.86
N ILE A 71 -0.03 -3.69 4.76
CA ILE A 71 -0.82 -3.53 3.55
C ILE A 71 0.06 -3.05 2.39
N ILE A 72 0.90 -2.05 2.65
CA ILE A 72 1.81 -1.53 1.62
C ILE A 72 2.74 -2.64 1.13
N SER A 73 3.32 -3.39 2.05
CA SER A 73 4.24 -4.46 1.67
C SER A 73 3.53 -5.53 0.84
N ALA A 74 2.28 -5.87 1.23
CA ALA A 74 1.50 -6.87 0.49
C ALA A 74 1.16 -6.38 -0.92
N ILE A 75 0.75 -5.12 -1.04
CA ILE A 75 0.39 -4.56 -2.34
C ILE A 75 1.60 -4.54 -3.25
N LEU A 76 2.74 -4.08 -2.76
CA LEU A 76 3.94 -4.00 -3.59
C LEU A 76 4.45 -5.37 -3.98
N ALA A 77 4.34 -6.34 -3.07
CA ALA A 77 4.74 -7.70 -3.37
C ALA A 77 3.84 -8.35 -4.42
N SER A 78 2.56 -7.95 -4.45
CA SER A 78 1.59 -8.50 -5.39
C SER A 78 1.59 -7.79 -6.73
N ALA A 79 2.20 -6.61 -6.81
CA ALA A 79 2.21 -5.80 -8.03
C ALA A 79 3.28 -6.34 -8.98
N LYS A 80 2.89 -7.28 -9.80
CA LYS A 80 3.82 -7.93 -10.72
C LYS A 80 3.91 -7.16 -12.03
N PRO A 81 5.00 -7.36 -12.78
CA PRO A 81 5.14 -6.70 -14.07
C PRO A 81 3.97 -7.04 -14.99
N ILE A 82 3.48 -6.05 -15.70
CA ILE A 82 2.41 -6.25 -16.67
C ILE A 82 2.96 -6.92 -17.90
N LYS A 83 4.17 -6.55 -18.28
CA LYS A 83 4.86 -7.20 -19.39
C LYS A 83 5.62 -8.41 -18.89
N GLN A 84 5.46 -9.48 -19.58
CA GLN A 84 6.16 -10.71 -19.26
C GLN A 84 7.40 -10.89 -20.13
#